data_cf9ddfce554cd207cc0f9e79ab0c6a83
#
_entry.id   cf9ddfce554cd207cc0f9e79ab0c6a83
#
_cell.length_a   1.000
_cell.length_b   1.000
_cell.length_c   1.000
_cell.angle_alpha   90.00
_cell.angle_beta   90.00
_cell.angle_gamma   90.00
#
_symmetry.space_group_name_H-M   'P 1'
#
loop_
_entity.id
_entity.type
_entity.pdbx_description
1 polymer ?
#
loop_
_entity_poly.entity_id
_entity_poly.type
_entity_poly.pdbx_seq_one_letter_code
_entity_poly.pdbx_strand_id
1 'polypeptide(L)'
;EVGIIFCSFSEAVKDYPELIKEYLGTVVPIGDNYYAALNSAVFTDGSFVYIPPDTISPMELSTYFRINTEETGQFERTLIICAENSYVSYLEGCTAPQFDTNQLHAAVVELVTLDNAEIKYSTVQNWYSGDPETGKGGIYNFVTKRGKCQGKNSKISWTQVETGSAITWKYP
;
A
#
# COMPACT_ATOMS: atom_id res chain seq x y z
N GLU A 1 2.26 -23.33 -11.30
CA GLU A 1 1.85 -21.92 -11.54
C GLU A 1 0.39 -21.79 -11.10
N VAL A 2 0.14 -21.00 -10.06
CA VAL A 2 -1.21 -20.85 -9.47
C VAL A 2 -1.99 -19.65 -10.02
N GLY A 3 -1.48 -18.99 -11.09
CA GLY A 3 -2.15 -17.86 -11.74
C GLY A 3 -2.19 -16.55 -10.93
N ILE A 4 -1.46 -16.47 -9.82
CA ILE A 4 -1.34 -15.22 -9.04
C ILE A 4 -0.62 -14.17 -9.86
N ILE A 5 -1.18 -12.96 -9.90
CA ILE A 5 -0.52 -11.79 -10.47
C ILE A 5 0.10 -11.01 -9.31
N PHE A 6 1.40 -10.75 -9.39
CA PHE A 6 2.12 -9.89 -8.47
C PHE A 6 3.18 -9.12 -9.27
N CYS A 7 2.96 -7.84 -9.44
CA CYS A 7 3.79 -6.98 -10.28
C CYS A 7 3.71 -5.51 -9.82
N SER A 8 4.48 -4.64 -10.48
CA SER A 8 4.36 -3.20 -10.29
C SER A 8 3.08 -2.65 -10.92
N PHE A 9 2.65 -1.45 -10.50
CA PHE A 9 1.52 -0.78 -11.15
C PHE A 9 1.81 -0.47 -12.61
N SER A 10 3.03 -0.12 -12.95
CA SER A 10 3.47 0.16 -14.33
C SER A 10 3.26 -1.05 -15.24
N GLU A 11 3.57 -2.24 -14.75
CA GLU A 11 3.30 -3.49 -15.46
C GLU A 11 1.80 -3.81 -15.50
N ALA A 12 1.11 -3.66 -14.37
CA ALA A 12 -0.32 -3.95 -14.27
C ALA A 12 -1.17 -3.10 -15.22
N VAL A 13 -0.88 -1.81 -15.35
CA VAL A 13 -1.57 -0.91 -16.30
C VAL A 13 -1.42 -1.38 -17.73
N LYS A 14 -0.27 -1.95 -18.07
CA LYS A 14 0.02 -2.44 -19.43
C LYS A 14 -0.57 -3.81 -19.70
N ASP A 15 -0.38 -4.74 -18.76
CA ASP A 15 -0.64 -6.15 -18.99
C ASP A 15 -2.02 -6.60 -18.47
N TYR A 16 -2.61 -5.87 -17.50
CA TYR A 16 -3.90 -6.16 -16.87
C TYR A 16 -4.82 -4.93 -16.76
N PRO A 17 -4.98 -4.12 -17.82
CA PRO A 17 -5.68 -2.84 -17.74
C PRO A 17 -7.14 -2.94 -17.30
N GLU A 18 -7.80 -4.06 -17.55
CA GLU A 18 -9.21 -4.23 -17.17
C GLU A 18 -9.36 -4.38 -15.65
N LEU A 19 -8.45 -5.11 -14.98
CA LEU A 19 -8.44 -5.20 -13.51
C LEU A 19 -8.16 -3.85 -12.87
N ILE A 20 -7.23 -3.09 -13.43
CA ILE A 20 -6.94 -1.74 -12.93
C ILE A 20 -8.15 -0.82 -13.07
N LYS A 21 -8.83 -0.81 -14.22
CA LYS A 21 -10.05 0.00 -14.43
C LYS A 21 -11.19 -0.39 -13.49
N GLU A 22 -11.32 -1.67 -13.19
CA GLU A 22 -12.40 -2.19 -12.35
C GLU A 22 -12.20 -1.82 -10.87
N TYR A 23 -10.96 -1.89 -10.36
CA TYR A 23 -10.73 -1.82 -8.92
C TYR A 23 -10.03 -0.56 -8.42
N LEU A 24 -9.17 0.07 -9.21
CA LEU A 24 -8.38 1.22 -8.76
C LEU A 24 -9.28 2.40 -8.39
N GLY A 25 -9.07 2.94 -7.17
CA GLY A 25 -9.82 4.09 -6.68
C GLY A 25 -11.26 3.77 -6.23
N THR A 26 -11.64 2.50 -6.17
CA THR A 26 -12.98 2.08 -5.73
C THR A 26 -13.13 1.98 -4.22
N VAL A 27 -12.01 1.85 -3.50
CA VAL A 27 -11.96 1.78 -2.02
C VAL A 27 -11.47 3.09 -1.43
N VAL A 28 -10.47 3.71 -2.04
CA VAL A 28 -9.99 5.06 -1.69
C VAL A 28 -10.17 5.97 -2.90
N PRO A 29 -11.34 6.64 -3.03
CA PRO A 29 -11.59 7.55 -4.14
C PRO A 29 -10.73 8.81 -4.04
N ILE A 30 -10.54 9.50 -5.17
CA ILE A 30 -9.74 10.73 -5.27
C ILE A 30 -10.18 11.80 -4.25
N GLY A 31 -11.47 11.90 -3.97
CA GLY A 31 -12.04 12.89 -3.05
C GLY A 31 -12.01 12.48 -1.57
N ASP A 32 -11.35 11.41 -1.20
CA ASP A 32 -11.37 10.89 0.17
C ASP A 32 -10.73 11.84 1.19
N ASN A 33 -9.52 12.28 0.92
CA ASN A 33 -8.80 13.26 1.71
C ASN A 33 -7.70 13.93 0.86
N TYR A 34 -7.09 14.99 1.39
CA TYR A 34 -6.06 15.77 0.70
C TYR A 34 -4.88 14.90 0.19
N TYR A 35 -4.34 14.03 1.03
CA TYR A 35 -3.18 13.20 0.67
C TYR A 35 -3.53 12.04 -0.27
N ALA A 36 -4.74 11.51 -0.20
CA ALA A 36 -5.25 10.54 -1.18
C ALA A 36 -5.43 11.21 -2.56
N ALA A 37 -5.92 12.46 -2.59
CA ALA A 37 -6.01 13.24 -3.83
C ALA A 37 -4.63 13.51 -4.41
N LEU A 38 -3.68 13.96 -3.58
CA LEU A 38 -2.29 14.19 -3.99
C LEU A 38 -1.64 12.90 -4.51
N ASN A 39 -1.75 11.78 -3.77
CA ASN A 39 -1.26 10.48 -4.23
C ASN A 39 -1.86 10.12 -5.59
N SER A 40 -3.16 10.25 -5.76
CA SER A 40 -3.84 9.92 -7.02
C SER A 40 -3.36 10.76 -8.22
N ALA A 41 -2.90 11.98 -7.97
CA ALA A 41 -2.40 12.87 -9.01
C ALA A 41 -0.95 12.58 -9.42
N VAL A 42 -0.13 12.07 -8.50
CA VAL A 42 1.33 12.03 -8.72
C VAL A 42 1.98 10.66 -8.48
N PHE A 43 1.26 9.63 -8.02
CA PHE A 43 1.86 8.30 -7.88
C PHE A 43 2.30 7.78 -9.25
N THR A 44 3.48 7.18 -9.30
CA THR A 44 4.06 6.67 -10.55
C THR A 44 4.14 5.16 -10.56
N ASP A 45 4.21 4.55 -9.38
CA ASP A 45 4.30 3.11 -9.24
C ASP A 45 3.80 2.62 -7.87
N GLY A 46 3.88 1.33 -7.63
CA GLY A 46 3.44 0.66 -6.43
C GLY A 46 3.27 -0.84 -6.64
N SER A 47 2.50 -1.49 -5.78
CA SER A 47 2.27 -2.94 -5.84
C SER A 47 0.87 -3.26 -6.32
N PHE A 48 0.77 -4.15 -7.28
CA PHE A 48 -0.47 -4.76 -7.73
C PHE A 48 -0.47 -6.26 -7.47
N VAL A 49 -1.51 -6.75 -6.80
CA VAL A 49 -1.70 -8.17 -6.50
C VAL A 49 -3.13 -8.59 -6.86
N TYR A 50 -3.25 -9.63 -7.61
CA TYR A 50 -4.54 -10.30 -7.87
C TYR A 50 -4.41 -11.80 -7.59
N ILE A 51 -5.26 -12.29 -6.70
CA ILE A 51 -5.36 -13.71 -6.39
C ILE A 51 -6.62 -14.24 -7.07
N PRO A 52 -6.48 -15.14 -8.06
CA PRO A 52 -7.62 -15.66 -8.81
C PRO A 52 -8.54 -16.53 -7.93
N PRO A 53 -9.76 -16.83 -8.40
CA PRO A 53 -10.69 -17.68 -7.64
C PRO A 53 -10.08 -19.03 -7.25
N ASP A 54 -10.53 -19.57 -6.11
CA ASP A 54 -10.14 -20.89 -5.58
C ASP A 54 -8.62 -21.06 -5.38
N THR A 55 -7.89 -19.96 -5.14
CA THR A 55 -6.45 -19.94 -5.05
C THR A 55 -5.98 -19.52 -3.65
N ILE A 56 -5.16 -20.35 -3.04
CA ILE A 56 -4.45 -20.03 -1.79
C ILE A 56 -3.00 -19.74 -2.13
N SER A 57 -2.51 -18.55 -1.79
CA SER A 57 -1.10 -18.23 -1.99
C SER A 57 -0.22 -19.16 -1.17
N PRO A 58 0.72 -19.87 -1.79
CA PRO A 58 1.56 -20.86 -1.10
C PRO A 58 2.60 -20.23 -0.18
N MET A 59 2.82 -18.93 -0.29
CA MET A 59 3.79 -18.18 0.50
C MET A 59 3.28 -16.75 0.75
N GLU A 60 3.87 -16.09 1.73
CA GLU A 60 3.69 -14.65 1.91
C GLU A 60 4.34 -13.89 0.76
N LEU A 61 3.60 -12.97 0.17
CA LEU A 61 4.13 -12.01 -0.80
C LEU A 61 4.69 -10.79 -0.06
N SER A 62 5.73 -10.18 -0.57
CA SER A 62 6.28 -8.98 0.07
C SER A 62 6.80 -7.96 -0.92
N THR A 63 6.61 -6.68 -0.57
CA THR A 63 7.19 -5.53 -1.26
C THR A 63 7.98 -4.68 -0.28
N TYR A 64 9.07 -4.12 -0.74
CA TYR A 64 9.88 -3.22 0.05
C TYR A 64 10.09 -1.90 -0.69
N PHE A 65 9.60 -0.81 -0.07
CA PHE A 65 9.76 0.54 -0.59
C PHE A 65 10.84 1.29 0.18
N ARG A 66 11.71 2.00 -0.55
CA ARG A 66 12.76 2.81 0.05
C ARG A 66 12.88 4.17 -0.64
N ILE A 67 12.81 5.23 0.15
CA ILE A 67 13.15 6.58 -0.31
C ILE A 67 14.68 6.65 -0.39
N ASN A 68 15.24 7.03 -1.54
CA ASN A 68 16.67 7.05 -1.77
C ASN A 68 17.26 8.44 -2.08
N THR A 69 16.42 9.46 -2.22
CA THR A 69 16.83 10.79 -2.67
C THR A 69 16.36 11.85 -1.69
N GLU A 70 17.22 12.81 -1.40
CA GLU A 70 16.88 13.99 -0.59
C GLU A 70 15.84 14.88 -1.30
N GLU A 71 15.12 15.69 -0.51
CA GLU A 71 14.13 16.67 -0.98
C GLU A 71 13.04 16.08 -1.89
N THR A 72 12.72 14.81 -1.72
CA THR A 72 11.70 14.10 -2.51
C THR A 72 10.53 13.66 -1.65
N GLY A 73 9.39 13.49 -2.31
CA GLY A 73 8.25 12.77 -1.76
C GLY A 73 8.17 11.35 -2.35
N GLN A 74 7.70 10.41 -1.56
CA GLN A 74 7.32 9.08 -2.04
C GLN A 74 5.81 8.96 -2.05
N PHE A 75 5.28 8.65 -3.24
CA PHE A 75 3.84 8.52 -3.50
C PHE A 75 3.62 7.14 -4.11
N GLU A 76 3.34 6.17 -3.27
CA GLU A 76 3.11 4.79 -3.70
C GLU A 76 1.65 4.39 -3.56
N ARG A 77 1.22 3.41 -4.35
CA ARG A 77 -0.12 2.85 -4.25
C ARG A 77 -0.07 1.33 -4.28
N THR A 78 -0.74 0.71 -3.32
CA THR A 78 -0.87 -0.74 -3.25
C THR A 78 -2.34 -1.11 -3.48
N LEU A 79 -2.59 -2.02 -4.42
CA LEU A 79 -3.90 -2.59 -4.68
C LEU A 79 -3.82 -4.11 -4.61
N ILE A 80 -4.58 -4.72 -3.70
CA ILE A 80 -4.65 -6.17 -3.53
C ILE A 80 -6.09 -6.62 -3.67
N ILE A 81 -6.33 -7.57 -4.57
CA ILE A 81 -7.64 -8.15 -4.83
C ILE A 81 -7.57 -9.65 -4.59
N CYS A 82 -8.42 -10.16 -3.72
CA CYS A 82 -8.66 -11.58 -3.55
C CYS A 82 -10.04 -11.94 -4.12
N ALA A 83 -10.05 -12.70 -5.21
CA ALA A 83 -11.26 -13.23 -5.80
C ALA A 83 -11.89 -14.33 -4.91
N GLU A 84 -12.99 -14.93 -5.33
CA GLU A 84 -13.75 -15.88 -4.52
C GLU A 84 -12.92 -17.05 -4.02
N ASN A 85 -13.11 -17.45 -2.74
CA ASN A 85 -12.45 -18.59 -2.09
C ASN A 85 -10.92 -18.49 -2.10
N SER A 86 -10.35 -17.29 -2.12
CA SER A 86 -8.91 -17.09 -2.22
C SER A 86 -8.29 -16.53 -0.94
N TYR A 87 -6.96 -16.68 -0.82
CA TYR A 87 -6.21 -16.22 0.35
C TYR A 87 -4.84 -15.69 -0.04
N VAL A 88 -4.44 -14.60 0.62
CA VAL A 88 -3.06 -14.10 0.59
C VAL A 88 -2.62 -13.54 1.93
N SER A 89 -1.36 -13.79 2.30
CA SER A 89 -0.60 -13.02 3.27
C SER A 89 0.35 -12.09 2.53
N TYR A 90 0.33 -10.81 2.88
CA TYR A 90 1.14 -9.78 2.23
C TYR A 90 1.85 -8.92 3.27
N LEU A 91 3.16 -8.72 3.08
CA LEU A 91 4.00 -7.88 3.92
C LEU A 91 4.54 -6.70 3.12
N GLU A 92 4.31 -5.49 3.62
CA GLU A 92 4.85 -4.26 3.05
C GLU A 92 5.89 -3.64 4.00
N GLY A 93 7.09 -3.46 3.51
CA GLY A 93 8.18 -2.79 4.22
C GLY A 93 8.46 -1.41 3.64
N CYS A 94 8.56 -0.38 4.49
CA CYS A 94 8.92 0.96 4.05
C CYS A 94 10.02 1.54 4.94
N THR A 95 11.05 2.12 4.31
CA THR A 95 12.12 2.82 5.04
C THR A 95 12.62 4.04 4.27
N ALA A 96 13.27 4.95 4.99
CA ALA A 96 14.03 6.05 4.41
C ALA A 96 15.37 6.20 5.13
N PRO A 97 16.44 6.63 4.43
CA PRO A 97 17.66 7.06 5.09
C PRO A 97 17.44 8.34 5.89
N GLN A 98 18.40 8.67 6.74
CA GLN A 98 18.43 9.92 7.50
C GLN A 98 19.04 11.03 6.63
N PHE A 99 18.26 12.06 6.40
CA PHE A 99 18.72 13.27 5.70
C PHE A 99 18.53 14.50 6.58
N ASP A 100 19.16 15.62 6.23
CA ASP A 100 19.02 16.89 6.95
C ASP A 100 17.74 17.65 6.57
N THR A 101 17.01 17.17 5.57
CA THR A 101 15.75 17.74 5.07
C THR A 101 14.58 16.81 5.37
N ASN A 102 13.44 17.40 5.69
CA ASN A 102 12.21 16.64 5.89
C ASN A 102 11.72 16.04 4.57
N GLN A 103 11.16 14.85 4.64
CA GLN A 103 10.63 14.13 3.50
C GLN A 103 9.17 13.76 3.70
N LEU A 104 8.41 13.74 2.61
CA LEU A 104 7.01 13.36 2.60
C LEU A 104 6.86 11.92 2.08
N HIS A 105 6.18 11.11 2.87
CA HIS A 105 5.65 9.82 2.43
C HIS A 105 4.12 9.90 2.43
N ALA A 106 3.49 9.73 1.27
CA ALA A 106 2.05 9.74 1.13
C ALA A 106 1.60 8.51 0.33
N ALA A 107 1.19 7.47 1.03
CA ALA A 107 0.80 6.19 0.45
C ALA A 107 -0.71 5.96 0.49
N VAL A 108 -1.20 5.18 -0.47
CA VAL A 108 -2.58 4.68 -0.48
C VAL A 108 -2.57 3.17 -0.65
N VAL A 109 -3.32 2.48 0.22
CA VAL A 109 -3.52 1.03 0.14
C VAL A 109 -4.99 0.72 0.03
N GLU A 110 -5.34 -0.03 -0.99
CA GLU A 110 -6.69 -0.52 -1.27
C GLU A 110 -6.71 -2.04 -1.26
N LEU A 111 -7.56 -2.63 -0.41
CA LEU A 111 -7.74 -4.08 -0.34
C LEU A 111 -9.19 -4.42 -0.68
N VAL A 112 -9.40 -5.43 -1.53
CA VAL A 112 -10.73 -5.92 -1.91
C VAL A 112 -10.78 -7.44 -1.72
N THR A 113 -11.81 -7.91 -1.02
CA THR A 113 -12.08 -9.34 -0.85
C THR A 113 -13.48 -9.68 -1.35
N LEU A 114 -13.56 -10.69 -2.23
CA LEU A 114 -14.82 -11.25 -2.71
C LEU A 114 -15.33 -12.37 -1.80
N ASP A 115 -16.29 -13.18 -2.24
CA ASP A 115 -16.93 -14.22 -1.42
C ASP A 115 -15.91 -15.22 -0.85
N ASN A 116 -15.95 -15.45 0.46
CA ASN A 116 -15.07 -16.36 1.21
C ASN A 116 -13.56 -16.07 1.07
N ALA A 117 -13.19 -14.89 0.59
CA ALA A 117 -11.79 -14.52 0.41
C ALA A 117 -11.20 -13.90 1.68
N GLU A 118 -9.88 -14.01 1.83
CA GLU A 118 -9.16 -13.44 2.97
C GLU A 118 -7.84 -12.78 2.56
N ILE A 119 -7.64 -11.55 3.01
CA ILE A 119 -6.35 -10.85 2.93
C ILE A 119 -5.80 -10.66 4.33
N LYS A 120 -4.57 -11.08 4.54
CA LYS A 120 -3.77 -10.79 5.71
C LYS A 120 -2.70 -9.77 5.32
N TYR A 121 -2.92 -8.51 5.67
CA TYR A 121 -2.01 -7.43 5.31
C TYR A 121 -1.19 -7.01 6.52
N SER A 122 0.13 -7.06 6.37
CA SER A 122 1.07 -6.62 7.39
C SER A 122 1.95 -5.50 6.83
N THR A 123 2.29 -4.51 7.64
CA THR A 123 3.24 -3.47 7.25
C THR A 123 4.22 -3.18 8.38
N VAL A 124 5.49 -2.99 8.00
CA VAL A 124 6.56 -2.52 8.87
C VAL A 124 7.14 -1.26 8.27
N GLN A 125 6.93 -0.14 8.96
CA GLN A 125 7.45 1.17 8.56
C GLN A 125 8.49 1.62 9.59
N ASN A 126 9.73 1.76 9.15
CA ASN A 126 10.83 2.20 9.98
C ASN A 126 11.41 3.50 9.41
N TRP A 127 11.04 4.60 10.07
CA TRP A 127 11.34 5.95 9.64
C TRP A 127 12.38 6.62 10.54
N TYR A 128 12.73 7.85 10.22
CA TYR A 128 13.54 8.74 11.01
C TYR A 128 12.69 9.90 11.52
N SER A 129 12.76 10.16 12.82
CA SER A 129 11.94 11.20 13.47
C SER A 129 12.49 12.62 13.29
N GLY A 130 13.69 12.75 12.80
CA GLY A 130 14.44 13.98 12.73
C GLY A 130 15.49 14.11 13.82
N ASP A 131 16.36 15.08 13.65
CA ASP A 131 17.38 15.42 14.63
C ASP A 131 16.71 15.93 15.93
N PRO A 132 17.04 15.41 17.11
CA PRO A 132 16.36 15.76 18.35
C PRO A 132 16.59 17.20 18.81
N GLU A 133 17.66 17.85 18.35
CA GLU A 133 18.00 19.22 18.75
C GLU A 133 17.39 20.25 17.79
N THR A 134 17.42 19.97 16.49
CA THR A 134 16.99 20.91 15.44
C THR A 134 15.62 20.60 14.86
N GLY A 135 15.10 19.38 15.05
CA GLY A 135 13.85 18.88 14.45
C GLY A 135 13.92 18.64 12.95
N LYS A 136 15.12 18.69 12.34
CA LYS A 136 15.29 18.55 10.89
C LYS A 136 15.39 17.09 10.45
N GLY A 137 15.06 16.83 9.20
CA GLY A 137 15.30 15.54 8.52
C GLY A 137 14.28 14.45 8.80
N GLY A 138 13.22 14.72 9.55
CA GLY A 138 12.21 13.73 9.88
C GLY A 138 11.23 13.44 8.73
N ILE A 139 10.65 12.25 8.77
CA ILE A 139 9.64 11.82 7.78
C ILE A 139 8.25 12.28 8.20
N TYR A 140 7.54 12.91 7.28
CA TYR A 140 6.11 13.17 7.37
C TYR A 140 5.35 12.06 6.68
N ASN A 141 4.70 11.20 7.47
CA ASN A 141 4.09 9.98 7.00
C ASN A 141 2.55 10.06 7.02
N PHE A 142 1.96 10.25 5.83
CA PHE A 142 0.53 10.34 5.62
C PHE A 142 0.04 9.14 4.81
N VAL A 143 -0.73 8.26 5.42
CA VAL A 143 -1.14 7.00 4.78
C VAL A 143 -2.64 6.81 4.90
N THR A 144 -3.28 6.52 3.77
CA THR A 144 -4.67 6.09 3.70
C THR A 144 -4.71 4.60 3.36
N LYS A 145 -5.15 3.77 4.30
CA LYS A 145 -5.28 2.32 4.10
C LYS A 145 -6.71 1.90 4.33
N ARG A 146 -7.35 1.32 3.31
CA ARG A 146 -8.72 0.83 3.42
C ARG A 146 -8.91 -0.53 2.79
N GLY A 147 -9.81 -1.29 3.39
CA GLY A 147 -10.23 -2.58 2.90
C GLY A 147 -11.74 -2.63 2.72
N LYS A 148 -12.17 -3.24 1.62
CA LYS A 148 -13.57 -3.49 1.29
C LYS A 148 -13.81 -5.00 1.30
N CYS A 149 -14.48 -5.48 2.37
CA CYS A 149 -15.04 -6.82 2.40
C CYS A 149 -16.31 -6.81 1.54
N GLN A 150 -16.17 -7.03 0.26
CA GLN A 150 -17.27 -6.93 -0.71
C GLN A 150 -18.13 -8.19 -0.75
N GLY A 151 -17.51 -9.35 -0.55
CA GLY A 151 -18.15 -10.65 -0.62
C GLY A 151 -18.64 -11.16 0.74
N LYS A 152 -19.47 -12.19 0.73
CA LYS A 152 -19.93 -12.90 1.94
C LYS A 152 -18.76 -13.64 2.58
N ASN A 153 -18.73 -13.68 3.92
CA ASN A 153 -17.69 -14.35 4.72
C ASN A 153 -16.26 -13.88 4.38
N SER A 154 -16.10 -12.76 3.70
CA SER A 154 -14.78 -12.22 3.38
C SER A 154 -14.12 -11.56 4.60
N LYS A 155 -12.81 -11.56 4.63
CA LYS A 155 -12.03 -11.07 5.76
C LYS A 155 -10.83 -10.26 5.31
N ILE A 156 -10.55 -9.18 6.03
CA ILE A 156 -9.30 -8.43 5.92
C ILE A 156 -8.76 -8.22 7.31
N SER A 157 -7.53 -8.64 7.56
CA SER A 157 -6.81 -8.38 8.80
C SER A 157 -5.61 -7.48 8.58
N TRP A 158 -5.40 -6.56 9.52
CA TRP A 158 -4.34 -5.56 9.47
C TRP A 158 -3.38 -5.73 10.62
N THR A 159 -2.08 -5.81 10.32
CA THR A 159 -1.02 -5.68 11.32
C THR A 159 -0.10 -4.55 10.90
N GLN A 160 0.12 -3.59 11.78
CA GLN A 160 0.96 -2.44 11.46
C GLN A 160 1.94 -2.17 12.58
N VAL A 161 3.22 -2.16 12.22
CA VAL A 161 4.32 -1.72 13.08
C VAL A 161 4.93 -0.48 12.45
N GLU A 162 5.02 0.59 13.22
CA GLU A 162 5.53 1.85 12.72
C GLU A 162 6.35 2.56 13.78
N THR A 163 7.53 3.01 13.40
CA THR A 163 8.49 3.68 14.28
C THR A 163 9.11 4.88 13.61
N GLY A 164 9.49 5.88 14.39
CA GLY A 164 10.48 6.90 14.04
C GLY A 164 10.05 7.98 13.06
N SER A 165 8.79 8.20 12.74
CA SER A 165 8.39 9.37 11.95
C SER A 165 8.33 10.65 12.79
N ALA A 166 8.57 11.81 12.18
CA ALA A 166 8.34 13.11 12.81
C ALA A 166 6.84 13.36 13.02
N ILE A 167 6.05 13.03 12.00
CA ILE A 167 4.58 13.07 12.03
C ILE A 167 4.06 11.82 11.34
N THR A 168 3.10 11.15 11.98
CA THR A 168 2.33 10.08 11.36
C THR A 168 0.85 10.44 11.40
N TRP A 169 0.23 10.41 10.24
CA TRP A 169 -1.21 10.55 10.11
C TRP A 169 -1.79 9.39 9.30
N LYS A 170 -2.66 8.63 9.93
CA LYS A 170 -3.33 7.49 9.32
C LYS A 170 -4.80 7.79 9.09
N TYR A 171 -5.28 7.47 7.90
CA TYR A 171 -6.69 7.48 7.53
C TYR A 171 -7.15 6.03 7.35
N PRO A 172 -7.74 5.42 8.41
CA PRO A 172 -8.25 4.05 8.35
C PRO A 172 -9.56 3.93 7.58
#